data_7a68a0285e9a3227e2bb87780a23ce9d
#
_entry.id   7a68a0285e9a3227e2bb87780a23ce9d
#
_cell.length_a   1.000
_cell.length_b   1.000
_cell.length_c   1.000
_cell.angle_alpha   90.00
_cell.angle_beta   90.00
_cell.angle_gamma   90.00
#
_symmetry.space_group_name_H-M   'P 1'
#
loop_
_entity.id
_entity.type
_entity.pdbx_description
1 polymer ?
#
loop_
_entity_poly.entity_id
_entity_poly.type
_entity_poly.pdbx_seq_one_letter_code
_entity_poly.pdbx_strand_id
1 'polypeptide(L)'
;DFGYAVLSDGMGGHAAGDVASKIVVTEVFSELKFQSSDADGFEADVGSVLKNAADSANECMAAHAMTNPQTAGMGATLVAPVLIRDCLFWISIGDSPLYLMRNGRLRQLNEDHSLGPHIDYMVRSGMMPEDVGRNHPDRNALTSVLIGEAIERIDCPDRPFRLKSGDILVVASDGLQFLSNAQITRIVEENAEGGSAAIAETLLEELRELDDPEQDNICFSVIKVEMKDANKDHNIFSPEFERRKSRSPRVTTRPIKPEDVPDPEEMPASVAQATNGAAKSDEGETTPIFLRRRWLATDGGA
;
A
#
# COMPACT_ATOMS: atom_id res chain seq x y z
N ASP A 1 -7.68 15.34 12.33
CA ASP A 1 -7.56 15.22 10.87
C ASP A 1 -6.97 13.85 10.54
N PHE A 2 -7.63 13.13 9.65
CA PHE A 2 -7.31 11.79 9.22
C PHE A 2 -7.50 11.69 7.70
N GLY A 3 -6.59 11.00 7.01
CA GLY A 3 -6.69 10.75 5.58
C GLY A 3 -5.88 9.53 5.17
N TYR A 4 -6.28 8.86 4.11
CA TYR A 4 -5.52 7.76 3.53
C TYR A 4 -5.75 7.67 2.02
N ALA A 5 -4.83 7.05 1.35
CA ALA A 5 -4.97 6.63 -0.04
C ALA A 5 -4.59 5.15 -0.16
N VAL A 6 -5.16 4.46 -1.12
CA VAL A 6 -4.80 3.08 -1.46
C VAL A 6 -4.58 3.01 -2.95
N LEU A 7 -3.40 2.58 -3.36
CA LEU A 7 -3.05 2.35 -4.74
C LEU A 7 -2.53 0.93 -4.89
N SER A 8 -2.92 0.27 -5.97
CA SER A 8 -2.50 -1.07 -6.31
C SER A 8 -2.35 -1.17 -7.83
N ASP A 9 -1.22 -1.69 -8.27
CA ASP A 9 -0.94 -1.97 -9.66
C ASP A 9 -1.04 -3.48 -9.91
N GLY A 10 -1.87 -3.86 -10.87
CA GLY A 10 -2.23 -5.25 -11.12
C GLY A 10 -1.42 -5.87 -12.24
N MET A 11 -0.96 -7.11 -12.05
CA MET A 11 -0.16 -7.89 -13.00
C MET A 11 -0.81 -9.25 -13.29
N GLY A 12 -0.44 -9.88 -14.41
CA GLY A 12 -0.96 -11.20 -14.82
C GLY A 12 -1.78 -11.18 -16.11
N GLY A 13 -1.52 -10.20 -16.99
CA GLY A 13 -2.31 -9.91 -18.19
C GLY A 13 -3.52 -9.04 -17.89
N HIS A 14 -4.05 -8.33 -18.92
CA HIS A 14 -5.01 -7.24 -18.75
C HIS A 14 -6.19 -7.57 -17.82
N ALA A 15 -6.87 -8.71 -18.03
CA ALA A 15 -8.05 -9.06 -17.25
C ALA A 15 -7.72 -9.51 -15.83
N ALA A 16 -6.64 -10.27 -15.63
CA ALA A 16 -6.26 -10.81 -14.33
C ALA A 16 -5.65 -9.73 -13.44
N GLY A 17 -4.80 -8.85 -13.99
CA GLY A 17 -4.25 -7.69 -13.27
C GLY A 17 -5.33 -6.72 -12.79
N ASP A 18 -6.31 -6.40 -13.65
CA ASP A 18 -7.44 -5.53 -13.31
C ASP A 18 -8.29 -6.13 -12.14
N VAL A 19 -8.48 -7.44 -12.12
CA VAL A 19 -9.15 -8.12 -11.00
C VAL A 19 -8.31 -8.06 -9.74
N ALA A 20 -7.01 -8.34 -9.84
CA ALA A 20 -6.11 -8.35 -8.71
C ALA A 20 -6.05 -6.99 -8.01
N SER A 21 -5.78 -5.91 -8.75
CA SER A 21 -5.72 -4.56 -8.20
C SER A 21 -7.05 -4.12 -7.59
N LYS A 22 -8.19 -4.46 -8.19
CA LYS A 22 -9.52 -4.18 -7.64
C LYS A 22 -9.78 -4.88 -6.32
N ILE A 23 -9.39 -6.16 -6.18
CA ILE A 23 -9.53 -6.90 -4.93
C ILE A 23 -8.70 -6.19 -3.86
N VAL A 24 -7.42 -5.94 -4.12
CA VAL A 24 -6.50 -5.31 -3.15
C VAL A 24 -7.01 -3.94 -2.71
N VAL A 25 -7.37 -3.07 -3.64
CA VAL A 25 -7.89 -1.72 -3.30
C VAL A 25 -9.18 -1.83 -2.49
N THR A 26 -10.10 -2.71 -2.88
CA THR A 26 -11.40 -2.85 -2.21
C THR A 26 -11.24 -3.33 -0.77
N GLU A 27 -10.47 -4.39 -0.55
CA GLU A 27 -10.27 -4.97 0.78
C GLU A 27 -9.52 -4.01 1.70
N VAL A 28 -8.38 -3.48 1.25
CA VAL A 28 -7.57 -2.56 2.07
C VAL A 28 -8.34 -1.27 2.38
N PHE A 29 -9.03 -0.68 1.40
CA PHE A 29 -9.82 0.52 1.62
C PHE A 29 -10.98 0.27 2.59
N SER A 30 -11.68 -0.87 2.46
CA SER A 30 -12.80 -1.23 3.32
C SER A 30 -12.35 -1.44 4.77
N GLU A 31 -11.23 -2.12 4.98
CA GLU A 31 -10.66 -2.33 6.31
C GLU A 31 -10.24 -1.01 6.94
N LEU A 32 -9.49 -0.17 6.24
CA LEU A 32 -9.10 1.15 6.73
C LEU A 32 -10.31 2.03 7.06
N LYS A 33 -11.35 2.00 6.24
CA LYS A 33 -12.58 2.73 6.49
C LYS A 33 -13.33 2.22 7.72
N PHE A 34 -13.37 0.91 7.93
CA PHE A 34 -14.01 0.30 9.10
C PHE A 34 -13.26 0.67 10.38
N GLN A 35 -11.95 0.46 10.41
CA GLN A 35 -11.11 0.73 11.57
C GLN A 35 -11.04 2.23 11.92
N SER A 36 -11.08 3.11 10.92
CA SER A 36 -11.10 4.56 11.14
C SER A 36 -12.37 5.09 11.82
N SER A 37 -13.40 4.27 11.98
CA SER A 37 -14.60 4.63 12.77
C SER A 37 -14.31 4.75 14.26
N ASP A 38 -13.28 4.05 14.77
CA ASP A 38 -12.70 4.22 16.11
C ASP A 38 -11.31 4.88 15.98
N ALA A 39 -11.28 6.20 15.92
CA ALA A 39 -10.06 6.96 15.64
C ALA A 39 -8.95 6.77 16.69
N ASP A 40 -9.32 6.60 17.97
CA ASP A 40 -8.35 6.45 19.06
C ASP A 40 -7.73 5.04 19.06
N GLY A 41 -8.52 4.02 18.82
CA GLY A 41 -8.06 2.63 18.67
C GLY A 41 -7.20 2.46 17.43
N PHE A 42 -7.61 3.06 16.32
CA PHE A 42 -6.88 3.01 15.06
C PHE A 42 -5.49 3.67 15.16
N GLU A 43 -5.39 4.88 15.76
CA GLU A 43 -4.10 5.56 15.93
C GLU A 43 -3.11 4.77 16.79
N ALA A 44 -3.62 3.99 17.76
CA ALA A 44 -2.77 3.20 18.65
C ALA A 44 -2.08 2.02 17.95
N ASP A 45 -2.65 1.50 16.85
CA ASP A 45 -2.17 0.26 16.21
C ASP A 45 -2.31 0.26 14.67
N VAL A 46 -2.01 1.40 14.04
CA VAL A 46 -2.08 1.57 12.57
C VAL A 46 -1.28 0.50 11.83
N GLY A 47 -0.09 0.16 12.34
CA GLY A 47 0.79 -0.82 11.70
C GLY A 47 0.16 -2.22 11.62
N SER A 48 -0.46 -2.70 12.69
CA SER A 48 -1.16 -4.00 12.69
C SER A 48 -2.39 -3.97 11.79
N VAL A 49 -3.15 -2.87 11.81
CA VAL A 49 -4.31 -2.72 10.91
C VAL A 49 -3.90 -2.78 9.45
N LEU A 50 -2.82 -2.09 9.07
CA LEU A 50 -2.30 -2.11 7.70
C LEU A 50 -1.82 -3.52 7.28
N LYS A 51 -1.10 -4.22 8.14
CA LYS A 51 -0.64 -5.59 7.87
C LYS A 51 -1.82 -6.55 7.73
N ASN A 52 -2.79 -6.51 8.65
CA ASN A 52 -4.00 -7.34 8.58
C ASN A 52 -4.81 -7.06 7.32
N ALA A 53 -4.91 -5.80 6.90
CA ALA A 53 -5.61 -5.44 5.67
C ALA A 53 -4.91 -6.01 4.42
N ALA A 54 -3.58 -6.01 4.39
CA ALA A 54 -2.80 -6.61 3.30
C ALA A 54 -2.94 -8.14 3.27
N ASP A 55 -2.89 -8.80 4.44
CA ASP A 55 -3.09 -10.25 4.56
C ASP A 55 -4.49 -10.64 4.11
N SER A 56 -5.53 -9.92 4.56
CA SER A 56 -6.92 -10.15 4.13
C SER A 56 -7.08 -9.99 2.61
N ALA A 57 -6.49 -8.95 2.02
CA ALA A 57 -6.52 -8.76 0.57
C ALA A 57 -5.84 -9.92 -0.17
N ASN A 58 -4.70 -10.40 0.33
CA ASN A 58 -3.97 -11.52 -0.25
C ASN A 58 -4.76 -12.83 -0.14
N GLU A 59 -5.45 -13.09 0.98
CA GLU A 59 -6.35 -14.22 1.15
C GLU A 59 -7.54 -14.15 0.19
N CYS A 60 -8.14 -12.97 -0.01
CA CYS A 60 -9.21 -12.76 -0.99
C CYS A 60 -8.75 -13.05 -2.42
N MET A 61 -7.51 -12.70 -2.78
CA MET A 61 -6.92 -13.03 -4.07
C MET A 61 -6.77 -14.54 -4.24
N ALA A 62 -6.27 -15.26 -3.21
CA ALA A 62 -6.16 -16.72 -3.23
C ALA A 62 -7.53 -17.37 -3.44
N ALA A 63 -8.54 -16.96 -2.68
CA ALA A 63 -9.90 -17.49 -2.78
C ALA A 63 -10.52 -17.22 -4.16
N HIS A 64 -10.29 -16.03 -4.73
CA HIS A 64 -10.74 -15.69 -6.07
C HIS A 64 -10.10 -16.57 -7.15
N ALA A 65 -8.78 -16.76 -7.10
CA ALA A 65 -8.03 -17.58 -8.06
C ALA A 65 -8.48 -19.06 -8.03
N MET A 66 -8.80 -19.60 -6.85
CA MET A 66 -9.32 -20.97 -6.70
C MET A 66 -10.67 -21.18 -7.42
N THR A 67 -11.53 -20.17 -7.44
CA THR A 67 -12.87 -20.23 -8.06
C THR A 67 -12.89 -19.75 -9.51
N ASN A 68 -11.86 -19.03 -9.94
CA ASN A 68 -11.74 -18.42 -11.26
C ASN A 68 -10.38 -18.78 -11.92
N PRO A 69 -10.21 -19.98 -12.48
CA PRO A 69 -8.94 -20.44 -13.03
C PRO A 69 -8.32 -19.53 -14.10
N GLN A 70 -9.14 -18.70 -14.78
CA GLN A 70 -8.68 -17.72 -15.77
C GLN A 70 -7.88 -16.57 -15.15
N THR A 71 -7.96 -16.37 -13.83
CA THR A 71 -7.19 -15.38 -13.07
C THR A 71 -6.00 -15.99 -12.33
N ALA A 72 -5.70 -17.26 -12.58
CA ALA A 72 -4.56 -17.93 -11.98
C ALA A 72 -3.25 -17.20 -12.35
N GLY A 73 -2.39 -16.97 -11.35
CA GLY A 73 -1.16 -16.20 -11.52
C GLY A 73 -1.36 -14.69 -11.55
N MET A 74 -2.55 -14.19 -11.22
CA MET A 74 -2.75 -12.75 -11.00
C MET A 74 -1.93 -12.29 -9.79
N GLY A 75 -1.46 -11.05 -9.84
CA GLY A 75 -0.76 -10.41 -8.74
C GLY A 75 -1.04 -8.92 -8.68
N ALA A 76 -0.71 -8.30 -7.56
CA ALA A 76 -0.82 -6.86 -7.44
C ALA A 76 0.17 -6.28 -6.44
N THR A 77 0.63 -5.05 -6.68
CA THR A 77 1.34 -4.25 -5.70
C THR A 77 0.35 -3.64 -4.71
N LEU A 78 0.87 -3.11 -3.62
CA LEU A 78 0.12 -2.30 -2.67
C LEU A 78 0.98 -1.14 -2.19
N VAL A 79 0.46 0.07 -2.21
CA VAL A 79 1.00 1.20 -1.45
C VAL A 79 -0.16 1.97 -0.82
N ALA A 80 -0.17 2.05 0.51
CA ALA A 80 -1.25 2.68 1.25
C ALA A 80 -0.70 3.58 2.37
N PRO A 81 -0.49 4.88 2.10
CA PRO A 81 -0.19 5.87 3.12
C PRO A 81 -1.43 6.22 3.94
N VAL A 82 -1.23 6.36 5.25
CA VAL A 82 -2.23 6.82 6.23
C VAL A 82 -1.68 8.04 6.95
N LEU A 83 -2.43 9.13 6.91
CA LEU A 83 -2.09 10.39 7.55
C LEU A 83 -2.98 10.59 8.79
N ILE A 84 -2.37 10.72 9.95
CA ILE A 84 -3.05 11.05 11.20
C ILE A 84 -2.35 12.26 11.80
N ARG A 85 -3.01 13.42 11.80
CA ARG A 85 -2.43 14.71 12.19
C ARG A 85 -1.15 15.03 11.41
N ASP A 86 0.01 15.05 12.07
CA ASP A 86 1.34 15.27 11.49
C ASP A 86 2.14 13.97 11.28
N CYS A 87 1.49 12.82 11.44
CA CYS A 87 2.11 11.51 11.32
C CYS A 87 1.71 10.85 10.00
N LEU A 88 2.69 10.34 9.28
CA LEU A 88 2.51 9.48 8.13
C LEU A 88 2.92 8.05 8.50
N PHE A 89 2.00 7.13 8.33
CA PHE A 89 2.22 5.68 8.33
C PHE A 89 2.04 5.16 6.92
N TRP A 90 2.60 4.01 6.60
CA TRP A 90 2.32 3.35 5.32
C TRP A 90 2.53 1.86 5.41
N ILE A 91 1.95 1.16 4.46
CA ILE A 91 2.33 -0.18 4.06
C ILE A 91 2.64 -0.16 2.57
N SER A 92 3.67 -0.90 2.15
CA SER A 92 4.00 -1.07 0.75
C SER A 92 4.48 -2.50 0.48
N ILE A 93 4.02 -3.06 -0.63
CA ILE A 93 4.38 -4.38 -1.16
C ILE A 93 4.49 -4.20 -2.67
N GLY A 94 5.64 -4.48 -3.25
CA GLY A 94 5.95 -4.24 -4.65
C GLY A 94 6.81 -3.00 -4.89
N ASP A 95 6.77 -2.45 -6.08
CA ASP A 95 7.63 -1.38 -6.57
C ASP A 95 6.91 -0.02 -6.75
N SER A 96 5.60 0.04 -6.46
CA SER A 96 4.83 1.29 -6.51
C SER A 96 5.39 2.32 -5.53
N PRO A 97 5.87 3.50 -5.99
CA PRO A 97 6.59 4.43 -5.14
C PRO A 97 5.67 5.32 -4.29
N LEU A 98 6.14 5.63 -3.06
CA LEU A 98 5.64 6.70 -2.22
C LEU A 98 6.72 7.77 -2.11
N TYR A 99 6.57 8.87 -2.83
CA TYR A 99 7.51 9.98 -2.82
C TYR A 99 7.10 11.06 -1.83
N LEU A 100 8.11 11.67 -1.22
CA LEU A 100 8.00 12.91 -0.44
C LEU A 100 8.83 13.99 -1.13
N MET A 101 8.18 15.11 -1.43
CA MET A 101 8.82 16.36 -1.78
C MET A 101 8.89 17.28 -0.58
N ARG A 102 10.10 17.64 -0.16
CA ARG A 102 10.37 18.55 0.96
C ARG A 102 11.56 19.43 0.67
N ASN A 103 11.41 20.74 0.75
CA ASN A 103 12.48 21.72 0.53
C ASN A 103 13.26 21.49 -0.78
N GLY A 104 12.56 21.32 -1.89
CA GLY A 104 13.17 21.11 -3.21
C GLY A 104 13.84 19.75 -3.41
N ARG A 105 13.55 18.77 -2.56
CA ARG A 105 14.13 17.43 -2.66
C ARG A 105 13.06 16.36 -2.70
N LEU A 106 13.05 15.61 -3.78
CA LEU A 106 12.23 14.41 -3.92
C LEU A 106 12.96 13.22 -3.27
N ARG A 107 12.24 12.46 -2.46
CA ARG A 107 12.75 11.24 -1.84
C ARG A 107 11.67 10.18 -1.83
N GLN A 108 11.98 8.96 -2.24
CA GLN A 108 11.14 7.80 -2.01
C GLN A 108 11.20 7.41 -0.54
N LEU A 109 10.05 7.21 0.09
CA LEU A 109 9.93 6.86 1.50
C LEU A 109 9.88 5.35 1.70
N ASN A 110 9.16 4.65 0.84
CA ASN A 110 8.98 3.19 0.93
C ASN A 110 10.14 2.45 0.25
N GLU A 111 10.27 1.18 0.62
CA GLU A 111 11.19 0.25 -0.03
C GLU A 111 10.66 -0.14 -1.41
N ASP A 112 11.57 -0.29 -2.36
CA ASP A 112 11.28 -0.85 -3.69
C ASP A 112 11.58 -2.35 -3.66
N HIS A 113 10.53 -3.17 -3.82
CA HIS A 113 10.61 -4.63 -3.84
C HIS A 113 10.78 -5.18 -5.25
N SER A 114 11.59 -4.52 -6.08
CA SER A 114 12.08 -5.05 -7.35
C SER A 114 13.54 -5.53 -7.23
N LEU A 115 14.08 -6.08 -8.31
CA LEU A 115 15.51 -6.37 -8.42
C LEU A 115 16.37 -5.11 -8.63
N GLY A 116 15.77 -3.97 -8.99
CA GLY A 116 16.46 -2.72 -9.26
C GLY A 116 17.44 -2.30 -8.15
N PRO A 117 17.02 -2.20 -6.88
CA PRO A 117 17.90 -1.84 -5.76
C PRO A 117 19.10 -2.78 -5.60
N HIS A 118 18.91 -4.07 -5.84
CA HIS A 118 19.99 -5.06 -5.78
C HIS A 118 20.98 -4.88 -6.93
N ILE A 119 20.50 -4.67 -8.14
CA ILE A 119 21.32 -4.38 -9.33
C ILE A 119 22.12 -3.09 -9.10
N ASP A 120 21.49 -2.03 -8.58
CA ASP A 120 22.16 -0.78 -8.26
C ASP A 120 23.26 -0.95 -7.19
N TYR A 121 23.03 -1.84 -6.23
CA TYR A 121 24.07 -2.21 -5.26
C TYR A 121 25.25 -2.89 -5.96
N MET A 122 25.00 -3.85 -6.87
CA MET A 122 26.08 -4.52 -7.62
C MET A 122 26.88 -3.54 -8.48
N VAL A 123 26.21 -2.57 -9.12
CA VAL A 123 26.89 -1.51 -9.90
C VAL A 123 27.74 -0.64 -8.98
N ARG A 124 27.18 -0.13 -7.89
CA ARG A 124 27.91 0.74 -6.93
C ARG A 124 29.10 0.05 -6.27
N SER A 125 29.04 -1.26 -6.07
CA SER A 125 30.14 -2.06 -5.50
C SER A 125 31.15 -2.55 -6.56
N GLY A 126 30.96 -2.18 -7.84
CA GLY A 126 31.85 -2.57 -8.92
C GLY A 126 31.74 -4.03 -9.36
N MET A 127 30.72 -4.75 -8.88
CA MET A 127 30.44 -6.14 -9.28
C MET A 127 29.74 -6.26 -10.63
N MET A 128 29.14 -5.16 -11.11
CA MET A 128 28.45 -5.08 -12.39
C MET A 128 28.76 -3.77 -13.09
N PRO A 129 29.04 -3.75 -14.40
CA PRO A 129 29.17 -2.51 -15.17
C PRO A 129 27.87 -1.68 -15.16
N GLU A 130 28.00 -0.35 -15.17
CA GLU A 130 26.86 0.56 -15.07
C GLU A 130 25.85 0.40 -16.22
N ASP A 131 26.36 0.25 -17.44
CA ASP A 131 25.56 0.04 -18.65
C ASP A 131 24.78 -1.29 -18.61
N VAL A 132 25.39 -2.36 -18.07
CA VAL A 132 24.72 -3.67 -17.87
C VAL A 132 23.65 -3.57 -16.81
N GLY A 133 23.93 -2.89 -15.68
CA GLY A 133 22.97 -2.72 -14.60
C GLY A 133 21.77 -1.85 -15.03
N ARG A 134 22.00 -0.78 -15.78
CA ARG A 134 20.96 0.11 -16.29
C ARG A 134 20.00 -0.62 -17.24
N ASN A 135 20.52 -1.45 -18.11
CA ASN A 135 19.75 -2.18 -19.13
C ASN A 135 19.45 -3.64 -18.74
N HIS A 136 19.53 -3.98 -17.45
CA HIS A 136 19.31 -5.35 -17.01
C HIS A 136 17.85 -5.77 -17.28
N PRO A 137 17.61 -6.89 -17.98
CA PRO A 137 16.27 -7.30 -18.42
C PRO A 137 15.31 -7.59 -17.27
N ASP A 138 15.83 -7.97 -16.11
CA ASP A 138 15.04 -8.29 -14.93
C ASP A 138 15.03 -7.17 -13.88
N ARG A 139 15.49 -5.95 -14.25
CA ARG A 139 15.59 -4.84 -13.30
C ARG A 139 14.27 -4.55 -12.58
N ASN A 140 13.16 -4.63 -13.31
CA ASN A 140 11.82 -4.36 -12.81
C ASN A 140 11.08 -5.66 -12.36
N ALA A 141 11.79 -6.80 -12.24
CA ALA A 141 11.17 -8.01 -11.72
C ALA A 141 10.89 -7.87 -10.22
N LEU A 142 9.64 -8.09 -9.83
CA LEU A 142 9.21 -7.98 -8.44
C LEU A 142 9.75 -9.13 -7.58
N THR A 143 10.22 -8.80 -6.40
CA THR A 143 10.71 -9.72 -5.38
C THR A 143 9.70 -9.93 -4.26
N SER A 144 8.68 -9.09 -4.17
CA SER A 144 7.53 -9.24 -3.28
C SER A 144 6.29 -8.62 -3.91
N VAL A 145 5.17 -9.32 -3.84
CA VAL A 145 3.89 -8.95 -4.47
C VAL A 145 2.76 -9.76 -3.82
N LEU A 146 1.54 -9.24 -3.86
CA LEU A 146 0.34 -9.98 -3.47
C LEU A 146 -0.07 -10.92 -4.60
N ILE A 147 -0.06 -12.22 -4.36
CA ILE A 147 -0.41 -13.28 -5.34
C ILE A 147 -1.29 -14.38 -4.75
N GLY A 148 -1.77 -14.20 -3.53
CA GLY A 148 -2.52 -15.23 -2.79
C GLY A 148 -1.64 -16.27 -2.09
N GLU A 149 -0.33 -16.10 -2.08
CA GLU A 149 0.67 -16.92 -1.37
C GLU A 149 1.33 -16.11 -0.25
N ALA A 150 2.33 -16.68 0.44
CA ALA A 150 3.07 -15.96 1.47
C ALA A 150 3.72 -14.68 0.92
N ILE A 151 3.57 -13.57 1.63
CA ILE A 151 4.16 -12.28 1.22
C ILE A 151 5.62 -12.26 1.67
N GLU A 152 6.55 -12.19 0.72
CA GLU A 152 7.99 -12.29 1.00
C GLU A 152 8.53 -11.09 1.80
N ARG A 153 8.07 -9.88 1.46
CA ARG A 153 8.51 -8.64 2.10
C ARG A 153 7.37 -7.65 2.21
N ILE A 154 7.29 -7.00 3.37
CA ILE A 154 6.34 -5.92 3.66
C ILE A 154 7.12 -4.75 4.23
N ASP A 155 7.04 -3.59 3.59
CA ASP A 155 7.52 -2.35 4.17
C ASP A 155 6.37 -1.65 4.90
N CYS A 156 6.38 -1.76 6.23
CA CYS A 156 5.42 -1.14 7.13
C CYS A 156 6.14 -0.73 8.42
N PRO A 157 6.72 0.47 8.46
CA PRO A 157 7.53 0.93 9.58
C PRO A 157 6.76 0.99 10.90
N ASP A 158 7.37 0.54 11.99
CA ASP A 158 6.77 0.58 13.31
C ASP A 158 6.61 2.01 13.87
N ARG A 159 7.35 2.98 13.31
CA ARG A 159 7.31 4.37 13.75
C ARG A 159 6.84 5.28 12.63
N PRO A 160 5.89 6.19 12.93
CA PRO A 160 5.41 7.13 11.94
C PRO A 160 6.52 8.10 11.49
N PHE A 161 6.44 8.48 10.24
CA PHE A 161 7.24 9.57 9.70
C PHE A 161 6.56 10.91 10.02
N ARG A 162 7.32 11.90 10.52
CA ARG A 162 6.80 13.22 10.84
C ARG A 162 6.75 14.10 9.61
N LEU A 163 5.53 14.46 9.23
CA LEU A 163 5.25 15.43 8.16
C LEU A 163 5.44 16.87 8.66
N LYS A 164 5.62 17.77 7.71
CA LYS A 164 5.69 19.22 7.92
C LYS A 164 4.71 19.91 6.98
N SER A 165 4.27 21.10 7.38
CA SER A 165 3.48 21.95 6.47
C SER A 165 4.31 22.28 5.23
N GLY A 166 3.70 22.17 4.06
CA GLY A 166 4.35 22.34 2.77
C GLY A 166 4.96 21.05 2.19
N ASP A 167 4.93 19.93 2.90
CA ASP A 167 5.27 18.63 2.30
C ASP A 167 4.27 18.26 1.20
N ILE A 168 4.78 17.64 0.14
CA ILE A 168 3.94 17.07 -0.91
C ILE A 168 4.28 15.59 -1.03
N LEU A 169 3.25 14.74 -0.89
CA LEU A 169 3.37 13.30 -1.10
C LEU A 169 2.85 12.97 -2.51
N VAL A 170 3.56 12.10 -3.21
CA VAL A 170 3.10 11.51 -4.46
C VAL A 170 3.11 10.00 -4.31
N VAL A 171 1.92 9.40 -4.40
CA VAL A 171 1.71 7.95 -4.37
C VAL A 171 1.45 7.52 -5.79
N ALA A 172 2.21 6.61 -6.34
CA ALA A 172 2.08 6.27 -7.76
C ALA A 172 2.29 4.78 -8.06
N SER A 173 1.80 4.34 -9.23
CA SER A 173 2.30 3.12 -9.88
C SER A 173 3.67 3.40 -10.52
N ASP A 174 4.37 2.36 -10.94
CA ASP A 174 5.66 2.46 -11.62
C ASP A 174 5.59 3.25 -12.93
N GLY A 175 4.42 3.35 -13.57
CA GLY A 175 4.18 4.20 -14.73
C GLY A 175 4.58 5.68 -14.55
N LEU A 176 4.60 6.21 -13.32
CA LEU A 176 5.13 7.55 -13.07
C LEU A 176 6.65 7.62 -13.27
N GLN A 177 7.38 6.52 -13.14
CA GLN A 177 8.84 6.46 -13.26
C GLN A 177 9.36 6.57 -14.70
N PHE A 178 8.47 6.68 -15.69
CA PHE A 178 8.83 7.16 -17.04
C PHE A 178 9.35 8.61 -16.99
N LEU A 179 8.92 9.39 -16.00
CA LEU A 179 9.57 10.65 -15.65
C LEU A 179 10.74 10.39 -14.70
N SER A 180 11.88 11.01 -14.99
CA SER A 180 13.00 11.00 -14.06
C SER A 180 12.67 11.76 -12.77
N ASN A 181 13.36 11.41 -11.68
CA ASN A 181 13.21 12.12 -10.40
C ASN A 181 13.46 13.64 -10.53
N ALA A 182 14.32 14.07 -11.45
CA ALA A 182 14.59 15.48 -11.73
C ALA A 182 13.39 16.17 -12.38
N GLN A 183 12.72 15.51 -13.34
CA GLN A 183 11.49 16.03 -13.97
C GLN A 183 10.35 16.11 -12.94
N ILE A 184 10.12 15.03 -12.15
CA ILE A 184 9.11 15.05 -11.10
C ILE A 184 9.39 16.19 -10.10
N THR A 185 10.65 16.35 -9.67
CA THR A 185 11.05 17.44 -8.74
C THR A 185 10.68 18.80 -9.34
N ARG A 186 11.10 19.07 -10.58
CA ARG A 186 10.82 20.34 -11.28
C ARG A 186 9.33 20.63 -11.36
N ILE A 187 8.55 19.64 -11.80
CA ILE A 187 7.09 19.79 -11.97
C ILE A 187 6.41 20.11 -10.63
N VAL A 188 6.78 19.37 -9.57
CA VAL A 188 6.21 19.58 -8.23
C VAL A 188 6.57 20.96 -7.70
N GLU A 189 7.81 21.43 -7.86
CA GLU A 189 8.25 22.77 -7.42
C GLU A 189 7.54 23.90 -8.16
N GLU A 190 7.51 23.83 -9.49
CA GLU A 190 6.91 24.86 -10.34
C GLU A 190 5.40 25.01 -10.10
N ASN A 191 4.72 23.93 -9.71
CA ASN A 191 3.27 23.90 -9.52
C ASN A 191 2.82 23.87 -8.05
N ALA A 192 3.75 23.95 -7.09
CA ALA A 192 3.44 23.83 -5.65
C ALA A 192 2.43 24.87 -5.14
N GLU A 193 2.45 26.11 -5.68
CA GLU A 193 1.51 27.17 -5.34
C GLU A 193 0.09 26.89 -5.85
N GLY A 194 -0.03 26.24 -7.02
CA GLY A 194 -1.30 25.83 -7.62
C GLY A 194 -1.99 24.66 -6.91
N GLY A 195 -1.28 24.02 -5.97
CA GLY A 195 -1.80 22.92 -5.17
C GLY A 195 -1.71 21.56 -5.85
N SER A 196 -2.29 20.55 -5.18
CA SER A 196 -2.18 19.14 -5.64
C SER A 196 -2.79 18.89 -7.02
N ALA A 197 -3.86 19.61 -7.37
CA ALA A 197 -4.51 19.46 -8.68
C ALA A 197 -3.59 19.94 -9.82
N ALA A 198 -2.99 21.14 -9.70
CA ALA A 198 -2.08 21.68 -10.71
C ALA A 198 -0.85 20.79 -10.91
N ILE A 199 -0.28 20.25 -9.81
CA ILE A 199 0.82 19.29 -9.88
C ILE A 199 0.40 18.03 -10.64
N ALA A 200 -0.78 17.48 -10.32
CA ALA A 200 -1.27 16.27 -10.94
C ALA A 200 -1.55 16.46 -12.44
N GLU A 201 -2.16 17.59 -12.83
CA GLU A 201 -2.40 17.93 -14.23
C GLU A 201 -1.09 18.02 -15.02
N THR A 202 -0.10 18.75 -14.50
CA THR A 202 1.19 18.90 -15.20
C THR A 202 1.97 17.57 -15.28
N LEU A 203 1.95 16.75 -14.22
CA LEU A 203 2.56 15.41 -14.26
C LEU A 203 1.92 14.56 -15.36
N LEU A 204 0.60 14.59 -15.48
CA LEU A 204 -0.12 13.82 -16.49
C LEU A 204 0.13 14.35 -17.90
N GLU A 205 0.25 15.65 -18.10
CA GLU A 205 0.58 16.29 -19.39
C GLU A 205 1.98 15.89 -19.84
N GLU A 206 2.99 16.03 -18.97
CA GLU A 206 4.38 15.63 -19.30
C GLU A 206 4.50 14.14 -19.63
N LEU A 207 3.76 13.26 -18.92
CA LEU A 207 3.72 11.83 -19.20
C LEU A 207 3.08 11.54 -20.57
N ARG A 208 2.02 12.26 -20.94
CA ARG A 208 1.39 12.12 -22.28
C ARG A 208 2.28 12.63 -23.41
N GLU A 209 3.08 13.65 -23.15
CA GLU A 209 4.00 14.23 -24.12
C GLU A 209 5.21 13.33 -24.41
N LEU A 210 5.54 12.37 -23.52
CA LEU A 210 6.60 11.40 -23.78
C LEU A 210 6.31 10.52 -25.00
N ASP A 211 5.02 10.21 -25.25
CA ASP A 211 4.56 9.35 -26.36
C ASP A 211 5.41 8.08 -26.51
N ASP A 212 5.79 7.48 -25.35
CA ASP A 212 6.63 6.28 -25.30
C ASP A 212 5.76 5.04 -25.54
N PRO A 213 6.04 4.23 -26.57
CA PRO A 213 5.24 3.04 -26.87
C PRO A 213 5.32 1.95 -25.79
N GLU A 214 6.31 2.01 -24.91
CA GLU A 214 6.45 1.08 -23.77
C GLU A 214 5.85 1.63 -22.48
N GLN A 215 5.19 2.81 -22.53
CA GLN A 215 4.59 3.44 -21.38
C GLN A 215 3.51 2.54 -20.76
N ASP A 216 3.65 2.26 -19.46
CA ASP A 216 2.69 1.47 -18.70
C ASP A 216 1.47 2.31 -18.30
N ASN A 217 0.44 1.65 -17.76
CA ASN A 217 -0.68 2.31 -17.14
C ASN A 217 -0.21 3.22 -16.01
N ILE A 218 -0.80 4.40 -15.90
CA ILE A 218 -0.40 5.40 -14.92
C ILE A 218 -1.54 5.64 -13.95
N CYS A 219 -1.26 5.44 -12.70
CA CYS A 219 -2.12 5.86 -11.60
C CYS A 219 -1.29 6.58 -10.55
N PHE A 220 -1.74 7.74 -10.10
CA PHE A 220 -1.09 8.43 -8.98
C PHE A 220 -2.04 9.35 -8.23
N SER A 221 -1.66 9.70 -7.01
CA SER A 221 -2.32 10.69 -6.16
C SER A 221 -1.30 11.68 -5.63
N VAL A 222 -1.65 12.96 -5.63
CA VAL A 222 -0.83 14.05 -5.06
C VAL A 222 -1.51 14.59 -3.81
N ILE A 223 -0.81 14.58 -2.68
CA ILE A 223 -1.31 15.03 -1.38
C ILE A 223 -0.42 16.17 -0.88
N LYS A 224 -0.97 17.39 -0.84
CA LYS A 224 -0.30 18.55 -0.24
C LYS A 224 -0.66 18.62 1.24
N VAL A 225 0.37 18.66 2.10
CA VAL A 225 0.20 18.70 3.55
C VAL A 225 0.14 20.15 4.03
N GLU A 226 -1.00 20.54 4.57
CA GLU A 226 -1.18 21.84 5.19
C GLU A 226 -1.53 21.66 6.66
N MET A 227 -0.67 22.15 7.55
CA MET A 227 -0.90 22.11 8.98
C MET A 227 -1.51 23.42 9.43
N LYS A 228 -2.63 23.35 10.14
CA LYS A 228 -3.20 24.53 10.79
C LYS A 228 -2.24 25.00 11.88
N ASP A 229 -1.90 26.27 11.85
CA ASP A 229 -1.10 26.88 12.92
C ASP A 229 -1.83 26.73 14.25
N ALA A 230 -1.29 25.90 15.14
CA ALA A 230 -1.84 25.70 16.50
C ALA A 230 -1.93 27.00 17.33
N ASN A 231 -1.31 28.10 16.87
CA ASN A 231 -1.31 29.38 17.54
C ASN A 231 -2.50 30.30 17.22
N LYS A 232 -3.39 29.95 16.28
CA LYS A 232 -4.57 30.80 15.99
C LYS A 232 -5.80 30.44 16.82
N ASP A 233 -5.86 29.25 17.41
CA ASP A 233 -7.01 28.76 18.18
C ASP A 233 -6.77 28.69 19.70
N HIS A 234 -5.71 29.30 20.23
CA HIS A 234 -5.41 29.29 21.69
C HIS A 234 -6.20 30.29 22.49
N ASN A 235 -7.50 30.44 22.24
CA ASN A 235 -8.37 31.19 23.13
C ASN A 235 -9.61 30.42 23.62
N ILE A 236 -9.55 29.06 23.62
CA ILE A 236 -10.59 28.24 24.28
C ILE A 236 -9.89 27.19 25.15
N PHE A 237 -9.15 27.63 26.16
CA PHE A 237 -8.81 26.77 27.28
C PHE A 237 -9.95 26.77 28.29
N SER A 238 -10.86 25.79 28.18
CA SER A 238 -11.76 25.45 29.28
C SER A 238 -11.05 24.48 30.22
N PRO A 239 -10.97 24.77 31.53
CA PRO A 239 -10.29 23.88 32.52
C PRO A 239 -10.99 22.54 32.76
N GLU A 240 -12.04 22.21 32.02
CA GLU A 240 -12.83 20.99 32.20
C GLU A 240 -12.22 19.73 31.57
N PHE A 241 -11.24 19.88 30.66
CA PHE A 241 -10.68 18.72 29.92
C PHE A 241 -9.72 17.86 30.76
N GLU A 242 -9.07 18.41 31.75
CA GLU A 242 -8.15 17.64 32.62
C GLU A 242 -8.84 16.75 33.64
N ARG A 243 -10.12 16.98 33.95
CA ARG A 243 -10.87 16.17 34.93
C ARG A 243 -11.41 14.85 34.38
N ARG A 244 -11.38 14.62 33.06
CA ARG A 244 -11.88 13.38 32.46
C ARG A 244 -10.84 12.27 32.34
N LYS A 245 -9.55 12.54 32.48
CA LYS A 245 -8.46 11.52 32.42
C LYS A 245 -8.34 10.61 33.63
N SER A 246 -9.13 10.82 34.69
CA SER A 246 -9.00 10.02 35.95
C SER A 246 -10.14 9.05 36.22
N ARG A 247 -11.02 8.78 35.25
CA ARG A 247 -12.06 7.74 35.42
C ARG A 247 -12.05 6.79 34.24
N SER A 248 -11.15 5.81 34.30
CA SER A 248 -11.30 4.59 33.52
C SER A 248 -12.52 3.81 34.05
N PRO A 249 -13.48 3.43 33.22
CA PRO A 249 -14.54 2.52 33.64
C PRO A 249 -13.90 1.16 33.95
N ARG A 250 -14.04 0.70 35.21
CA ARG A 250 -13.72 -0.66 35.58
C ARG A 250 -14.71 -1.57 34.86
N VAL A 251 -14.28 -2.24 33.81
CA VAL A 251 -15.01 -3.38 33.24
C VAL A 251 -14.93 -4.52 34.27
N THR A 252 -15.99 -4.73 35.02
CA THR A 252 -16.16 -5.93 35.85
C THR A 252 -16.65 -7.05 34.92
N THR A 253 -15.73 -7.87 34.44
CA THR A 253 -16.06 -9.15 33.82
C THR A 253 -16.60 -10.06 34.89
N ARG A 254 -17.90 -10.36 34.82
CA ARG A 254 -18.53 -11.40 35.67
C ARG A 254 -18.10 -12.76 35.13
N PRO A 255 -17.55 -13.68 35.91
CA PRO A 255 -17.24 -15.01 35.39
C PRO A 255 -18.54 -15.71 34.96
N ILE A 256 -18.54 -16.23 33.75
CA ILE A 256 -19.64 -17.06 33.24
C ILE A 256 -19.66 -18.34 34.05
N LYS A 257 -20.78 -18.63 34.68
CA LYS A 257 -20.95 -19.90 35.43
C LYS A 257 -21.22 -21.03 34.40
N PRO A 258 -20.80 -22.29 34.73
CA PRO A 258 -21.03 -23.44 33.83
C PRO A 258 -22.50 -23.69 33.45
N GLU A 259 -23.42 -23.18 34.23
CA GLU A 259 -24.89 -23.29 34.06
C GLU A 259 -25.45 -22.27 33.04
N ASP A 260 -24.64 -21.28 32.57
CA ASP A 260 -25.06 -20.25 31.60
C ASP A 260 -24.62 -20.60 30.16
N VAL A 261 -24.07 -21.81 29.93
CA VAL A 261 -23.65 -22.26 28.58
C VAL A 261 -24.82 -23.08 27.99
N PRO A 262 -25.41 -22.68 26.85
CA PRO A 262 -26.48 -23.45 26.20
C PRO A 262 -25.99 -24.82 25.73
N ASP A 263 -26.85 -25.82 25.84
CA ASP A 263 -26.59 -27.20 25.43
C ASP A 263 -26.25 -27.28 23.92
N PRO A 264 -25.23 -28.05 23.51
CA PRO A 264 -24.80 -28.17 22.12
C PRO A 264 -25.89 -28.64 21.14
N GLU A 265 -26.98 -29.23 21.64
CA GLU A 265 -28.09 -29.69 20.79
C GLU A 265 -29.09 -28.58 20.36
N GLU A 266 -28.99 -27.37 20.92
CA GLU A 266 -29.86 -26.24 20.56
C GLU A 266 -29.26 -25.25 19.54
N MET A 267 -28.08 -25.50 19.02
CA MET A 267 -27.46 -24.60 18.03
C MET A 267 -27.92 -24.91 16.60
N PRO A 268 -28.29 -23.91 15.79
CA PRO A 268 -28.68 -24.13 14.40
C PRO A 268 -27.51 -24.65 13.57
N ALA A 269 -27.77 -25.58 12.66
CA ALA A 269 -26.83 -26.40 11.89
C ALA A 269 -25.83 -25.65 10.96
N SER A 270 -25.78 -24.33 10.97
CA SER A 270 -24.88 -23.51 10.14
C SER A 270 -23.50 -23.23 10.75
N VAL A 271 -23.24 -23.65 11.99
CA VAL A 271 -21.96 -23.36 12.68
C VAL A 271 -21.06 -24.62 12.86
N ALA A 272 -21.56 -25.81 12.53
CA ALA A 272 -20.90 -27.09 12.83
C ALA A 272 -19.92 -27.59 11.76
N GLN A 273 -19.60 -26.85 10.69
CA GLN A 273 -18.73 -27.34 9.60
C GLN A 273 -17.30 -26.72 9.53
N ALA A 274 -16.89 -25.92 10.50
CA ALA A 274 -15.59 -25.24 10.46
C ALA A 274 -14.44 -25.88 11.28
N THR A 275 -14.62 -27.10 11.81
CA THR A 275 -13.55 -27.77 12.58
C THR A 275 -13.40 -29.23 12.17
N ASN A 276 -12.74 -29.50 11.02
CA ASN A 276 -11.99 -30.75 10.79
C ASN A 276 -11.32 -30.71 9.42
N GLY A 277 -9.99 -30.52 9.40
CA GLY A 277 -9.20 -30.62 8.17
C GLY A 277 -7.73 -30.23 8.38
N ALA A 278 -7.07 -30.80 9.38
CA ALA A 278 -5.61 -30.76 9.43
C ALA A 278 -5.06 -31.84 8.48
N ALA A 279 -4.49 -31.45 7.34
CA ALA A 279 -3.70 -32.32 6.48
C ALA A 279 -2.23 -31.88 6.51
N LYS A 280 -1.35 -32.88 6.55
CA LYS A 280 0.08 -32.83 6.78
C LYS A 280 0.83 -32.11 5.67
N SER A 281 1.81 -31.29 6.07
CA SER A 281 2.82 -30.65 5.23
C SER A 281 3.83 -31.67 4.71
N ASP A 282 4.07 -31.64 3.40
CA ASP A 282 5.25 -32.25 2.76
C ASP A 282 6.26 -31.12 2.50
N GLU A 283 7.49 -31.29 2.98
CA GLU A 283 8.57 -30.32 2.80
C GLU A 283 9.10 -30.40 1.37
N GLY A 284 8.83 -29.38 0.56
CA GLY A 284 9.40 -29.18 -0.76
C GLY A 284 10.15 -27.85 -0.84
N GLU A 285 11.39 -27.88 -1.29
CA GLU A 285 12.26 -26.71 -1.50
C GLU A 285 11.56 -25.62 -2.31
N THR A 286 11.39 -24.43 -1.72
CA THR A 286 10.86 -23.26 -2.38
C THR A 286 11.95 -22.58 -3.21
N THR A 287 11.87 -22.74 -4.52
CA THR A 287 12.61 -21.89 -5.46
C THR A 287 11.91 -20.52 -5.53
N PRO A 288 12.63 -19.40 -5.41
CA PRO A 288 11.98 -18.09 -5.51
C PRO A 288 11.37 -17.88 -6.90
N ILE A 289 10.08 -17.55 -6.93
CA ILE A 289 9.35 -17.29 -8.17
C ILE A 289 9.59 -15.82 -8.56
N PHE A 290 10.38 -15.61 -9.62
CA PHE A 290 10.54 -14.30 -10.24
C PHE A 290 9.45 -14.11 -11.30
N LEU A 291 8.49 -13.22 -11.03
CA LEU A 291 7.43 -12.86 -11.97
C LEU A 291 7.91 -11.73 -12.90
N ARG A 292 8.10 -12.07 -14.19
CA ARG A 292 8.39 -11.07 -15.23
C ARG A 292 7.09 -10.44 -15.72
N ARG A 293 7.00 -9.12 -15.72
CA ARG A 293 6.01 -8.38 -16.50
C ARG A 293 6.34 -8.54 -17.97
N ARG A 294 5.60 -9.37 -18.69
CA ARG A 294 5.73 -9.53 -20.14
C ARG A 294 4.49 -8.95 -20.80
N TRP A 295 4.62 -7.75 -21.30
CA TRP A 295 3.61 -7.15 -22.17
C TRP A 295 3.74 -7.82 -23.54
N LEU A 296 2.73 -8.55 -23.95
CA LEU A 296 2.56 -8.94 -25.34
C LEU A 296 1.85 -7.80 -26.03
N ALA A 297 2.58 -7.05 -26.84
CA ALA A 297 1.97 -6.15 -27.81
C ALA A 297 1.04 -7.00 -28.70
N THR A 298 -0.25 -6.77 -28.61
CA THR A 298 -1.19 -7.33 -29.59
C THR A 298 -1.07 -6.48 -30.86
N ASP A 299 -0.44 -7.04 -31.89
CA ASP A 299 -0.52 -6.51 -33.24
C ASP A 299 -1.99 -6.31 -33.61
N GLY A 300 -2.42 -5.07 -33.69
CA GLY A 300 -3.68 -4.67 -34.27
C GLY A 300 -3.63 -4.89 -35.77
N GLY A 301 -4.09 -6.04 -36.21
CA GLY A 301 -4.29 -6.32 -37.64
C GLY A 301 -5.69 -5.90 -38.08
N ALA A 302 -5.72 -4.96 -39.08
CA ALA A 302 -6.77 -4.57 -40.00
C ALA A 302 -8.14 -4.20 -39.41
#